data_5ec66b4d2ec1f4ec864ca9b81f93c1e4
#
_entry.id   5ec66b4d2ec1f4ec864ca9b81f93c1e4
#
_cell.length_a   1.000
_cell.length_b   1.000
_cell.length_c   1.000
_cell.angle_alpha   90.00
_cell.angle_beta   90.00
_cell.angle_gamma   90.00
#
_symmetry.space_group_name_H-M   'P 1'
#
loop_
_entity.id
_entity.type
_entity.pdbx_description
1 polymer ?
#
loop_
_entity_poly.entity_id
_entity_poly.type
_entity_poly.pdbx_seq_one_letter_code
_entity_poly.pdbx_strand_id
1 'polypeptide(L)'
;MKRLLFVILLTIMGCCGVHVQAVGYEKIINPVLPGDRPDPTVIEINGEYWAAATSNEWSPLFPIFKSKDLVNWELVNYVFPDGAPDWALNNFWAPELSYDEKQGKVYLYYTA
;
A
#
# COMPACT_ATOMS: atom_id res chain seq x y z
N MET A 1 -13.88 67.44 -44.95
CA MET A 1 -12.87 66.84 -44.14
C MET A 1 -13.55 65.74 -43.28
N LYS A 2 -13.43 64.44 -43.65
CA LYS A 2 -14.04 63.32 -42.92
C LYS A 2 -12.95 62.70 -42.01
N ARG A 3 -13.15 62.76 -40.72
CA ARG A 3 -12.27 62.12 -39.73
C ARG A 3 -12.63 60.63 -39.64
N LEU A 4 -11.72 59.79 -40.01
CA LEU A 4 -11.83 58.31 -39.89
C LEU A 4 -11.42 57.94 -38.47
N LEU A 5 -12.36 57.40 -37.70
CA LEU A 5 -12.13 56.92 -36.35
C LEU A 5 -11.67 55.44 -36.48
N PHE A 6 -10.40 55.12 -36.18
CA PHE A 6 -9.89 53.77 -36.08
C PHE A 6 -10.21 53.26 -34.70
N VAL A 7 -11.11 52.30 -34.62
CA VAL A 7 -11.36 51.52 -33.40
C VAL A 7 -10.43 50.33 -33.39
N ILE A 8 -9.41 50.32 -32.55
CA ILE A 8 -8.54 49.17 -32.33
C ILE A 8 -9.24 48.24 -31.33
N LEU A 9 -9.71 47.11 -31.82
CA LEU A 9 -10.27 46.03 -31.00
C LEU A 9 -9.10 45.20 -30.44
N LEU A 10 -8.76 45.38 -29.14
CA LEU A 10 -7.76 44.58 -28.45
C LEU A 10 -8.41 43.26 -28.02
N THR A 11 -8.18 42.18 -28.76
CA THR A 11 -8.55 40.84 -28.34
C THR A 11 -7.56 40.37 -27.28
N ILE A 12 -7.99 40.33 -26.01
CA ILE A 12 -7.23 39.71 -24.93
C ILE A 12 -7.41 38.19 -25.07
N MET A 13 -6.43 37.52 -25.70
CA MET A 13 -6.31 36.08 -25.61
C MET A 13 -5.97 35.71 -24.17
N GLY A 14 -6.99 35.28 -23.43
CA GLY A 14 -6.80 34.66 -22.10
C GLY A 14 -6.00 33.37 -22.25
N CYS A 15 -4.72 33.44 -21.91
CA CYS A 15 -3.86 32.27 -21.80
C CYS A 15 -4.37 31.47 -20.58
N CYS A 16 -5.19 30.43 -20.82
CA CYS A 16 -5.48 29.41 -19.81
C CYS A 16 -4.17 28.68 -19.49
N GLY A 17 -3.44 29.19 -18.51
CA GLY A 17 -2.27 28.50 -17.98
C GLY A 17 -2.71 27.18 -17.34
N VAL A 18 -2.43 26.07 -17.99
CA VAL A 18 -2.53 24.76 -17.36
C VAL A 18 -1.48 24.72 -16.27
N HIS A 19 -1.91 24.91 -15.02
CA HIS A 19 -1.05 24.69 -13.86
C HIS A 19 -0.86 23.17 -13.72
N VAL A 20 0.22 22.65 -14.28
CA VAL A 20 0.70 21.31 -13.97
C VAL A 20 1.27 21.40 -12.54
N GLN A 21 0.49 20.95 -11.57
CA GLN A 21 1.03 20.70 -10.23
C GLN A 21 2.05 19.57 -10.36
N ALA A 22 3.31 19.86 -10.07
CA ALA A 22 4.31 18.82 -9.89
C ALA A 22 3.86 17.94 -8.71
N VAL A 23 3.54 16.69 -9.00
CA VAL A 23 3.33 15.68 -7.95
C VAL A 23 4.69 15.52 -7.27
N GLY A 24 4.81 16.05 -6.07
CA GLY A 24 6.00 15.84 -5.25
C GLY A 24 6.09 14.36 -4.93
N TYR A 25 7.06 13.66 -5.50
CA TYR A 25 7.38 12.31 -5.07
C TYR A 25 8.01 12.40 -3.67
N GLU A 26 7.30 11.91 -2.67
CA GLU A 26 7.93 11.68 -1.37
C GLU A 26 9.06 10.66 -1.55
N LYS A 27 10.22 10.97 -0.97
CA LYS A 27 11.37 10.08 -1.04
C LYS A 27 11.10 8.83 -0.24
N ILE A 28 10.88 7.70 -0.91
CA ILE A 28 10.75 6.41 -0.25
C ILE A 28 12.10 6.02 0.36
N ILE A 29 12.08 5.71 1.64
CA ILE A 29 13.26 5.23 2.38
C ILE A 29 13.08 3.75 2.65
N ASN A 30 13.97 2.91 2.11
CA ASN A 30 13.97 1.48 2.36
C ASN A 30 14.81 1.14 3.61
N PRO A 31 14.41 0.08 4.35
CA PRO A 31 13.23 -0.75 4.15
C PRO A 31 11.94 -0.04 4.61
N VAL A 32 10.86 -0.14 3.82
CA VAL A 32 9.54 0.41 4.18
C VAL A 32 8.88 -0.36 5.33
N LEU A 33 9.28 -1.61 5.52
CA LEU A 33 8.84 -2.47 6.63
C LEU A 33 10.09 -2.97 7.37
N PRO A 34 10.57 -2.23 8.38
CA PRO A 34 11.82 -2.56 9.06
C PRO A 34 11.71 -3.84 9.90
N GLY A 35 12.87 -4.44 10.19
CA GLY A 35 13.02 -5.67 10.96
C GLY A 35 13.21 -6.89 10.07
N ASP A 36 13.24 -8.07 10.70
CA ASP A 36 13.32 -9.36 10.02
C ASP A 36 11.94 -9.74 9.47
N ARG A 37 11.78 -9.69 8.13
CA ARG A 37 10.54 -9.92 7.43
C ARG A 37 10.77 -10.76 6.17
N PRO A 38 11.27 -12.00 6.32
CA PRO A 38 11.50 -12.87 5.18
C PRO A 38 10.18 -13.36 4.59
N ASP A 39 10.23 -13.79 3.33
CA ASP A 39 9.12 -14.36 2.56
C ASP A 39 7.83 -13.50 2.60
N PRO A 40 7.91 -12.19 2.35
CA PRO A 40 6.73 -11.33 2.46
C PRO A 40 5.73 -11.62 1.35
N THR A 41 4.45 -11.68 1.72
CA THR A 41 3.32 -11.67 0.80
C THR A 41 2.56 -10.36 0.91
N VAL A 42 2.02 -9.87 -0.20
CA VAL A 42 1.21 -8.64 -0.24
C VAL A 42 0.02 -8.83 -1.16
N ILE A 43 -1.17 -8.48 -0.70
CA ILE A 43 -2.39 -8.45 -1.52
C ILE A 43 -3.09 -7.10 -1.37
N GLU A 44 -3.87 -6.72 -2.38
CA GLU A 44 -4.76 -5.56 -2.33
C GLU A 44 -6.19 -6.03 -2.08
N ILE A 45 -6.88 -5.37 -1.14
CA ILE A 45 -8.29 -5.60 -0.86
C ILE A 45 -8.98 -4.25 -0.71
N ASN A 46 -9.89 -3.91 -1.63
CA ASN A 46 -10.68 -2.67 -1.60
C ASN A 46 -9.83 -1.38 -1.47
N GLY A 47 -8.70 -1.30 -2.17
CA GLY A 47 -7.82 -0.13 -2.16
C GLY A 47 -6.91 -0.02 -0.93
N GLU A 48 -6.80 -1.07 -0.13
CA GLU A 48 -5.84 -1.20 0.96
C GLU A 48 -4.93 -2.40 0.74
N TYR A 49 -3.65 -2.24 1.05
CA TYR A 49 -2.65 -3.31 0.94
C TYR A 49 -2.51 -4.02 2.28
N TRP A 50 -2.47 -5.34 2.21
CA TRP A 50 -2.29 -6.21 3.35
C TRP A 50 -1.05 -7.06 3.14
N ALA A 51 -0.21 -7.16 4.15
CA ALA A 51 1.02 -7.94 4.08
C ALA A 51 1.16 -8.87 5.27
N ALA A 52 1.83 -10.00 5.02
CA ALA A 52 2.31 -10.90 6.06
C ALA A 52 3.76 -11.30 5.76
N ALA A 53 4.48 -11.76 6.78
CA ALA A 53 5.85 -12.24 6.63
C ALA A 53 6.10 -13.41 7.57
N THR A 54 7.12 -14.20 7.26
CA THR A 54 7.65 -15.24 8.13
C THR A 54 8.08 -14.64 9.48
N SER A 55 7.79 -15.33 10.56
CA SER A 55 8.21 -14.99 11.92
C SER A 55 9.08 -16.07 12.57
N ASN A 56 9.39 -17.15 11.84
CA ASN A 56 10.04 -18.36 12.39
C ASN A 56 9.28 -18.86 13.63
N GLU A 57 10.01 -19.18 14.71
CA GLU A 57 9.44 -19.62 15.99
C GLU A 57 9.23 -18.47 16.99
N TRP A 58 9.43 -17.22 16.55
CA TRP A 58 9.27 -16.05 17.41
C TRP A 58 7.80 -15.65 17.55
N SER A 59 7.21 -16.00 18.66
CA SER A 59 5.85 -15.56 18.99
C SER A 59 5.80 -14.07 19.36
N PRO A 60 4.72 -13.39 18.93
CA PRO A 60 3.56 -13.88 18.20
C PRO A 60 3.86 -14.13 16.71
N LEU A 61 3.13 -15.10 16.09
CA LEU A 61 3.48 -15.62 14.77
C LEU A 61 2.70 -14.95 13.62
N PHE A 62 3.37 -14.81 12.47
CA PHE A 62 2.87 -14.20 11.25
C PHE A 62 2.25 -12.83 11.49
N PRO A 63 3.05 -11.77 11.56
CA PRO A 63 2.57 -10.40 11.66
C PRO A 63 1.74 -10.03 10.44
N ILE A 64 0.62 -9.36 10.66
CA ILE A 64 -0.25 -8.83 9.63
C ILE A 64 -0.13 -7.30 9.63
N PHE A 65 0.25 -6.77 8.49
CA PHE A 65 0.39 -5.33 8.28
C PHE A 65 -0.63 -4.83 7.29
N LYS A 66 -0.93 -3.54 7.36
CA LYS A 66 -1.82 -2.83 6.48
C LYS A 66 -1.19 -1.51 6.02
N SER A 67 -1.42 -1.15 4.76
CA SER A 67 -0.97 0.12 4.18
C SER A 67 -1.97 0.64 3.15
N LYS A 68 -1.95 1.96 2.91
CA LYS A 68 -2.71 2.60 1.83
C LYS A 68 -1.82 2.98 0.64
N ASP A 69 -0.51 2.94 0.81
CA ASP A 69 0.46 3.52 -0.13
C ASP A 69 1.70 2.64 -0.38
N LEU A 70 1.77 1.44 0.22
CA LEU A 70 2.91 0.52 0.19
C LEU A 70 4.20 1.08 0.84
N VAL A 71 4.13 2.24 1.46
CA VAL A 71 5.26 2.91 2.10
C VAL A 71 5.07 2.97 3.61
N ASN A 72 3.89 3.39 4.05
CA ASN A 72 3.54 3.52 5.45
C ASN A 72 2.72 2.31 5.89
N TRP A 73 3.33 1.44 6.69
CA TRP A 73 2.76 0.20 7.16
C TRP A 73 2.40 0.26 8.64
N GLU A 74 1.23 -0.22 8.98
CA GLU A 74 0.73 -0.39 10.34
C GLU A 74 0.63 -1.87 10.67
N LEU A 75 1.19 -2.29 11.81
CA LEU A 75 0.97 -3.64 12.35
C LEU A 75 -0.46 -3.71 12.92
N VAL A 76 -1.28 -4.57 12.34
CA VAL A 76 -2.69 -4.71 12.73
C VAL A 76 -2.88 -5.80 13.76
N ASN A 77 -2.28 -6.97 13.50
CA ASN A 77 -2.43 -8.16 14.34
C ASN A 77 -1.40 -9.22 13.96
N TYR A 78 -1.53 -10.38 14.55
CA TYR A 78 -0.81 -11.61 14.23
C TYR A 78 -1.81 -12.73 13.94
N VAL A 79 -1.43 -13.69 13.10
CA VAL A 79 -2.27 -14.87 12.83
C VAL A 79 -2.40 -15.74 14.08
N PHE A 80 -1.31 -15.92 14.82
CA PHE A 80 -1.27 -16.62 16.09
C PHE A 80 -0.71 -15.68 17.17
N PRO A 81 -1.57 -14.85 17.79
CA PRO A 81 -1.13 -13.85 18.75
C PRO A 81 -0.62 -14.46 20.06
N ASP A 82 -1.18 -15.61 20.45
CA ASP A 82 -0.89 -16.28 21.71
C ASP A 82 0.22 -17.35 21.59
N GLY A 83 0.79 -17.51 20.40
CA GLY A 83 1.85 -18.47 20.11
C GLY A 83 1.43 -19.59 19.16
N ALA A 84 2.29 -20.58 19.00
CA ALA A 84 2.06 -21.71 18.09
C ALA A 84 0.81 -22.51 18.50
N PRO A 85 0.00 -22.96 17.53
CA PRO A 85 -1.11 -23.86 17.81
C PRO A 85 -0.59 -25.26 18.20
N ASP A 86 -1.34 -25.98 19.00
CA ASP A 86 -0.95 -27.29 19.56
C ASP A 86 -0.61 -28.36 18.51
N TRP A 87 -1.09 -28.21 17.28
CA TRP A 87 -0.89 -29.17 16.20
C TRP A 87 0.37 -28.89 15.36
N ALA A 88 1.07 -27.74 15.56
CA ALA A 88 2.29 -27.38 14.85
C ALA A 88 3.37 -26.93 15.85
N LEU A 89 4.59 -27.42 15.66
CA LEU A 89 5.67 -27.21 16.63
C LEU A 89 6.68 -26.15 16.19
N ASN A 90 6.95 -26.05 14.88
CA ASN A 90 8.01 -25.20 14.34
C ASN A 90 7.80 -24.91 12.84
N ASN A 91 8.75 -24.20 12.23
CA ASN A 91 8.77 -23.90 10.79
C ASN A 91 7.60 -23.06 10.29
N PHE A 92 7.15 -22.07 11.06
CA PHE A 92 6.10 -21.12 10.65
C PHE A 92 6.62 -20.16 9.59
N TRP A 93 6.71 -20.66 8.35
CA TRP A 93 7.39 -20.01 7.24
C TRP A 93 6.48 -19.72 6.06
N ALA A 94 6.94 -18.79 5.21
CA ALA A 94 6.43 -18.51 3.88
C ALA A 94 4.90 -18.34 3.83
N PRO A 95 4.34 -17.35 4.56
CA PRO A 95 2.90 -17.09 4.48
C PRO A 95 2.54 -16.60 3.07
N GLU A 96 1.40 -17.06 2.56
CA GLU A 96 0.78 -16.58 1.33
C GLU A 96 -0.64 -16.14 1.62
N LEU A 97 -0.93 -14.86 1.38
CA LEU A 97 -2.27 -14.29 1.52
C LEU A 97 -3.09 -14.48 0.23
N SER A 98 -4.33 -14.89 0.37
CA SER A 98 -5.28 -15.00 -0.73
C SER A 98 -6.66 -14.48 -0.32
N TYR A 99 -7.29 -13.69 -1.18
CA TYR A 99 -8.61 -13.13 -0.93
C TYR A 99 -9.67 -13.80 -1.78
N ASP A 100 -10.69 -14.37 -1.13
CA ASP A 100 -11.90 -14.88 -1.79
C ASP A 100 -12.96 -13.77 -1.77
N GLU A 101 -13.12 -13.09 -2.90
CA GLU A 101 -14.10 -12.01 -3.06
C GLU A 101 -15.54 -12.49 -2.85
N LYS A 102 -15.84 -13.75 -3.21
CA LYS A 102 -17.22 -14.29 -3.13
C LYS A 102 -17.64 -14.51 -1.68
N GLN A 103 -16.69 -14.91 -0.84
CA GLN A 103 -16.93 -15.17 0.58
C GLN A 103 -16.54 -13.98 1.48
N GLY A 104 -15.82 -12.99 0.93
CA GLY A 104 -15.27 -11.87 1.70
C GLY A 104 -14.24 -12.33 2.73
N LYS A 105 -13.49 -13.40 2.45
CA LYS A 105 -12.54 -14.00 3.38
C LYS A 105 -11.12 -13.91 2.88
N VAL A 106 -10.20 -13.68 3.80
CA VAL A 106 -8.76 -13.81 3.56
C VAL A 106 -8.29 -15.14 4.12
N TYR A 107 -7.57 -15.88 3.29
CA TYR A 107 -6.88 -17.10 3.67
C TYR A 107 -5.40 -16.83 3.75
N LEU A 108 -4.73 -17.44 4.73
CA LEU A 108 -3.27 -17.46 4.82
C LEU A 108 -2.83 -18.91 4.74
N TYR A 109 -2.07 -19.23 3.73
CA TYR A 109 -1.40 -20.52 3.55
C TYR A 109 0.04 -20.38 4.06
N TYR A 110 0.56 -21.40 4.70
CA TYR A 110 1.91 -21.36 5.27
C TYR A 110 2.47 -22.78 5.47
N THR A 111 3.75 -22.85 5.78
CA THR A 111 4.43 -24.08 6.23
C THR A 111 4.53 -24.09 7.75
N ALA A 112 4.27 -25.26 8.37
CA ALA A 112 4.46 -25.53 9.79
C ALA A 112 4.72 -27.01 10.04
#